data_9fd9e4fbc5766aa95b56b377bf89c026
#
_entry.id   9fd9e4fbc5766aa95b56b377bf89c026
#
_cell.length_a   1.000
_cell.length_b   1.000
_cell.length_c   1.000
_cell.angle_alpha   90.00
_cell.angle_beta   90.00
_cell.angle_gamma   90.00
#
_symmetry.space_group_name_H-M   'P 1'
#
loop_
_entity.id
_entity.type
_entity.pdbx_description
1 polymer ?
#
loop_
_entity_poly.entity_id
_entity_poly.type
_entity_poly.pdbx_seq_one_letter_code
_entity_poly.pdbx_strand_id
1 'polypeptide(L)'
;MCNSNLTKANQQSVNTMRVKFLYFGSGLFLTFIMNACSYSSKASKRLLKQATNQQYDVVIVPGVPFENEQWSKTMKGRVYWSKYLYDKGITKNVMYSGSSVSSPYYEGLIMALYAEAIGIPKQNIFTETKAEHSTENIYYSYQKAKKMGFDKIALASDPFQTKMLRRFVRKRVSNEVRLIPMVLDTIKLLEADMLDPVIDFQQAYNKDFIPLTERENFWKRLRGTRGLNVDTTAY
;
A
#
# COMPACT_ATOMS: atom_id res chain seq x y z
N MET A 1 -44.34 -51.82 1.92
CA MET A 1 -43.15 -51.16 2.49
C MET A 1 -42.13 -50.75 1.39
N CYS A 2 -42.54 -49.99 0.39
CA CYS A 2 -41.64 -49.66 -0.72
C CYS A 2 -41.65 -48.18 -1.16
N ASN A 3 -42.28 -47.28 -0.40
CA ASN A 3 -42.40 -45.85 -0.83
C ASN A 3 -41.64 -44.83 0.03
N SER A 4 -40.97 -45.25 1.13
CA SER A 4 -40.30 -44.30 2.03
C SER A 4 -38.81 -44.00 1.67
N ASN A 5 -38.20 -44.84 0.85
CA ASN A 5 -36.77 -44.69 0.53
C ASN A 5 -36.53 -43.77 -0.70
N LEU A 6 -37.48 -43.64 -1.62
CA LEU A 6 -37.36 -42.77 -2.79
C LEU A 6 -37.52 -41.28 -2.45
N THR A 7 -38.31 -40.93 -1.44
CA THR A 7 -38.47 -39.55 -0.99
C THR A 7 -37.27 -39.01 -0.21
N LYS A 8 -36.58 -39.84 0.56
CA LYS A 8 -35.33 -39.45 1.28
C LYS A 8 -34.17 -39.21 0.34
N ALA A 9 -33.98 -40.03 -0.71
CA ALA A 9 -32.93 -39.88 -1.67
C ALA A 9 -33.07 -38.58 -2.51
N ASN A 10 -34.31 -38.24 -2.92
CA ASN A 10 -34.58 -36.98 -3.63
C ASN A 10 -34.39 -35.75 -2.76
N GLN A 11 -34.73 -35.81 -1.46
CA GLN A 11 -34.56 -34.67 -0.56
C GLN A 11 -33.08 -34.41 -0.22
N GLN A 12 -32.25 -35.48 -0.16
CA GLN A 12 -30.81 -35.34 0.05
C GLN A 12 -30.10 -34.74 -1.20
N SER A 13 -30.50 -35.12 -2.40
CA SER A 13 -29.92 -34.59 -3.67
C SER A 13 -30.24 -33.10 -3.84
N VAL A 14 -31.46 -32.68 -3.51
CA VAL A 14 -31.89 -31.27 -3.60
C VAL A 14 -31.18 -30.42 -2.56
N ASN A 15 -30.93 -30.90 -1.36
CA ASN A 15 -30.21 -30.20 -0.33
C ASN A 15 -28.71 -30.05 -0.68
N THR A 16 -28.09 -31.10 -1.25
CA THR A 16 -26.68 -31.06 -1.67
C THR A 16 -26.50 -30.09 -2.83
N MET A 17 -27.44 -29.99 -3.75
CA MET A 17 -27.42 -29.06 -4.86
C MET A 17 -27.61 -27.60 -4.40
N ARG A 18 -28.51 -27.34 -3.45
CA ARG A 18 -28.70 -26.00 -2.86
C ARG A 18 -27.48 -25.52 -2.09
N VAL A 19 -26.81 -26.39 -1.33
CA VAL A 19 -25.59 -26.05 -0.59
C VAL A 19 -24.43 -25.73 -1.57
N LYS A 20 -24.26 -26.53 -2.62
CA LYS A 20 -23.23 -26.25 -3.68
C LYS A 20 -23.50 -24.93 -4.39
N PHE A 21 -24.76 -24.58 -4.69
CA PHE A 21 -25.11 -23.31 -5.31
C PHE A 21 -24.86 -22.10 -4.38
N LEU A 22 -25.08 -22.24 -3.06
CA LEU A 22 -24.77 -21.19 -2.08
C LEU A 22 -23.26 -20.91 -1.98
N TYR A 23 -22.42 -21.95 -1.97
CA TYR A 23 -20.96 -21.79 -1.90
C TYR A 23 -20.38 -21.24 -3.21
N PHE A 24 -20.95 -21.61 -4.37
CA PHE A 24 -20.52 -21.07 -5.66
C PHE A 24 -20.90 -19.59 -5.80
N GLY A 25 -22.10 -19.20 -5.36
CA GLY A 25 -22.55 -17.80 -5.35
C GLY A 25 -21.75 -16.91 -4.38
N SER A 26 -21.43 -17.42 -3.18
CA SER A 26 -20.65 -16.65 -2.20
C SER A 26 -19.19 -16.47 -2.62
N GLY A 27 -18.57 -17.47 -3.26
CA GLY A 27 -17.21 -17.37 -3.79
C GLY A 27 -17.12 -16.35 -4.94
N LEU A 28 -18.09 -16.34 -5.84
CA LEU A 28 -18.14 -15.38 -6.96
C LEU A 28 -18.38 -13.94 -6.48
N PHE A 29 -19.19 -13.77 -5.44
CA PHE A 29 -19.48 -12.46 -4.85
C PHE A 29 -18.26 -11.89 -4.10
N LEU A 30 -17.49 -12.74 -3.42
CA LEU A 30 -16.29 -12.34 -2.71
C LEU A 30 -15.18 -11.89 -3.68
N THR A 31 -15.00 -12.59 -4.80
CA THR A 31 -14.03 -12.22 -5.85
C THR A 31 -14.41 -10.91 -6.55
N PHE A 32 -15.70 -10.63 -6.69
CA PHE A 32 -16.18 -9.38 -7.30
C PHE A 32 -15.92 -8.17 -6.38
N ILE A 33 -16.07 -8.31 -5.07
CA ILE A 33 -15.78 -7.25 -4.09
C ILE A 33 -14.29 -6.89 -4.08
N MET A 34 -13.40 -7.88 -4.17
CA MET A 34 -11.94 -7.63 -4.18
C MET A 34 -11.50 -6.83 -5.41
N ASN A 35 -12.11 -7.07 -6.59
CA ASN A 35 -11.83 -6.29 -7.80
C ASN A 35 -12.39 -4.85 -7.72
N ALA A 36 -13.47 -4.61 -7.00
CA ALA A 36 -14.04 -3.28 -6.81
C ALA A 36 -13.15 -2.37 -5.94
N CYS A 37 -12.31 -2.95 -5.06
CA CYS A 37 -11.45 -2.21 -4.13
C CYS A 37 -10.10 -1.79 -4.71
N SER A 38 -9.76 -2.11 -5.95
CA SER A 38 -8.48 -1.77 -6.60
C SER A 38 -8.69 -0.90 -7.84
N TYR A 39 -7.68 -0.11 -8.24
CA TYR A 39 -7.67 0.51 -9.56
C TYR A 39 -7.40 -0.55 -10.64
N SER A 40 -8.21 -0.55 -11.71
CA SER A 40 -7.94 -1.38 -12.88
C SER A 40 -6.67 -0.88 -13.62
N SER A 41 -6.03 -1.76 -14.43
CA SER A 41 -4.87 -1.39 -15.25
C SER A 41 -5.16 -0.15 -16.12
N LYS A 42 -6.34 -0.08 -16.76
CA LYS A 42 -6.78 1.08 -17.55
C LYS A 42 -6.85 2.36 -16.71
N ALA A 43 -7.37 2.28 -15.49
CA ALA A 43 -7.45 3.44 -14.60
C ALA A 43 -6.07 3.89 -14.11
N SER A 44 -5.18 2.95 -13.75
CA SER A 44 -3.80 3.25 -13.35
C SER A 44 -3.02 3.93 -14.48
N LYS A 45 -3.10 3.40 -15.72
CA LYS A 45 -2.47 4.01 -16.90
C LYS A 45 -2.98 5.42 -17.16
N ARG A 46 -4.29 5.66 -17.04
CA ARG A 46 -4.88 7.00 -17.19
C ARG A 46 -4.38 7.97 -16.14
N LEU A 47 -4.31 7.55 -14.87
CA LEU A 47 -3.82 8.39 -13.78
C LEU A 47 -2.32 8.70 -13.93
N LEU A 48 -1.52 7.72 -14.35
CA LEU A 48 -0.12 7.95 -14.70
C LEU A 48 0.02 8.97 -15.83
N LYS A 49 -0.71 8.81 -16.94
CA LYS A 49 -0.72 9.78 -18.06
C LYS A 49 -1.10 11.19 -17.60
N GLN A 50 -2.04 11.33 -16.68
CA GLN A 50 -2.36 12.63 -16.12
C GLN A 50 -1.25 13.20 -15.22
N ALA A 51 -0.49 12.32 -14.54
CA ALA A 51 0.62 12.73 -13.69
C ALA A 51 1.83 13.22 -14.51
N THR A 52 2.03 12.76 -15.73
CA THR A 52 3.14 13.22 -16.60
C THR A 52 2.99 14.65 -17.11
N ASN A 53 1.84 15.30 -16.90
CA ASN A 53 1.61 16.69 -17.33
C ASN A 53 2.34 17.73 -16.46
N GLN A 54 2.90 17.32 -15.33
CA GLN A 54 3.68 18.19 -14.45
C GLN A 54 4.73 17.37 -13.70
N GLN A 55 5.76 18.02 -13.18
CA GLN A 55 6.73 17.42 -12.27
C GLN A 55 6.29 17.65 -10.82
N TYR A 56 6.37 16.61 -9.98
CA TYR A 56 6.11 16.69 -8.54
C TYR A 56 7.40 16.98 -7.77
N ASP A 57 7.29 17.75 -6.71
CA ASP A 57 8.43 17.98 -5.81
C ASP A 57 8.76 16.72 -5.03
N VAL A 58 7.73 15.96 -4.63
CA VAL A 58 7.90 14.69 -3.93
C VAL A 58 6.74 13.73 -4.20
N VAL A 59 7.06 12.44 -4.33
CA VAL A 59 6.07 11.37 -4.22
C VAL A 59 6.18 10.68 -2.87
N ILE A 60 5.05 10.51 -2.20
CA ILE A 60 4.94 9.78 -0.93
C ILE A 60 4.64 8.32 -1.24
N VAL A 61 5.43 7.42 -0.64
CA VAL A 61 5.32 5.97 -0.79
C VAL A 61 5.08 5.35 0.58
N PRO A 62 3.86 4.86 0.87
CA PRO A 62 3.54 4.22 2.14
C PRO A 62 4.35 2.96 2.39
N GLY A 63 4.69 2.71 3.64
CA GLY A 63 5.45 1.57 4.11
C GLY A 63 4.77 0.22 3.89
N VAL A 64 5.58 -0.80 4.02
CA VAL A 64 5.20 -2.23 3.99
C VAL A 64 6.05 -2.95 5.03
N PRO A 65 5.49 -3.88 5.80
CA PRO A 65 6.25 -4.66 6.76
C PRO A 65 7.50 -5.31 6.15
N PHE A 66 8.62 -5.21 6.88
CA PHE A 66 9.87 -5.88 6.54
C PHE A 66 10.01 -7.10 7.44
N GLU A 67 9.87 -8.28 6.87
CA GLU A 67 9.85 -9.56 7.58
C GLU A 67 10.89 -10.50 6.99
N ASN A 68 11.42 -11.40 7.83
CA ASN A 68 12.42 -12.39 7.43
C ASN A 68 13.66 -11.77 6.74
N GLU A 69 14.03 -10.54 7.12
CA GLU A 69 15.18 -9.80 6.58
C GLU A 69 15.17 -9.64 5.05
N GLN A 70 13.99 -9.67 4.47
CA GLN A 70 13.78 -9.55 3.03
C GLN A 70 12.61 -8.61 2.72
N TRP A 71 12.70 -7.90 1.61
CA TRP A 71 11.55 -7.16 1.12
C TRP A 71 10.52 -8.08 0.47
N SER A 72 9.26 -7.82 0.78
CA SER A 72 8.15 -8.50 0.13
C SER A 72 8.02 -8.04 -1.33
N LYS A 73 7.32 -8.83 -2.16
CA LYS A 73 6.98 -8.42 -3.54
C LYS A 73 6.27 -7.06 -3.59
N THR A 74 5.45 -6.76 -2.58
CA THR A 74 4.75 -5.46 -2.48
C THR A 74 5.73 -4.33 -2.20
N MET A 75 6.66 -4.50 -1.26
CA MET A 75 7.68 -3.50 -0.95
C MET A 75 8.56 -3.27 -2.18
N LYS A 76 9.11 -4.34 -2.78
CA LYS A 76 9.90 -4.28 -4.00
C LYS A 76 9.16 -3.51 -5.11
N GLY A 77 7.90 -3.88 -5.36
CA GLY A 77 7.09 -3.19 -6.36
C GLY A 77 6.92 -1.69 -6.09
N ARG A 78 6.68 -1.27 -4.84
CA ARG A 78 6.53 0.16 -4.49
C ARG A 78 7.85 0.93 -4.63
N VAL A 79 8.97 0.34 -4.23
CA VAL A 79 10.29 0.95 -4.36
C VAL A 79 10.65 1.11 -5.84
N TYR A 80 10.48 0.08 -6.67
CA TYR A 80 10.70 0.17 -8.11
C TYR A 80 9.72 1.09 -8.83
N TRP A 81 8.47 1.17 -8.35
CA TRP A 81 7.52 2.14 -8.90
C TRP A 81 7.96 3.57 -8.65
N SER A 82 8.44 3.88 -7.45
CA SER A 82 8.98 5.21 -7.15
C SER A 82 10.26 5.51 -7.93
N LYS A 83 11.14 4.52 -8.10
CA LYS A 83 12.33 4.63 -8.97
C LYS A 83 11.92 4.95 -10.41
N TYR A 84 10.94 4.24 -10.97
CA TYR A 84 10.41 4.54 -12.30
C TYR A 84 9.89 5.98 -12.42
N LEU A 85 9.15 6.46 -11.43
CA LEU A 85 8.65 7.85 -11.43
C LEU A 85 9.78 8.87 -11.35
N TYR A 86 10.82 8.57 -10.57
CA TYR A 86 12.03 9.37 -10.46
C TYR A 86 12.82 9.41 -11.78
N ASP A 87 13.12 8.26 -12.35
CA ASP A 87 13.90 8.15 -13.61
C ASP A 87 13.19 8.79 -14.81
N LYS A 88 11.85 8.79 -14.81
CA LYS A 88 11.05 9.49 -15.82
C LYS A 88 10.89 10.98 -15.58
N GLY A 89 11.52 11.53 -14.52
CA GLY A 89 11.43 12.95 -14.18
C GLY A 89 10.02 13.38 -13.75
N ILE A 90 9.14 12.43 -13.41
CA ILE A 90 7.78 12.74 -12.91
C ILE A 90 7.86 13.31 -11.50
N THR A 91 8.84 12.90 -10.72
CA THR A 91 9.12 13.46 -9.40
C THR A 91 10.58 13.82 -9.23
N LYS A 92 10.88 14.83 -8.42
CA LYS A 92 12.24 15.20 -8.02
C LYS A 92 12.74 14.39 -6.85
N ASN A 93 11.84 14.06 -5.92
CA ASN A 93 12.17 13.43 -4.65
C ASN A 93 11.17 12.31 -4.34
N VAL A 94 11.58 11.40 -3.45
CA VAL A 94 10.74 10.32 -2.94
C VAL A 94 10.75 10.38 -1.41
N MET A 95 9.57 10.25 -0.79
CA MET A 95 9.43 10.16 0.67
C MET A 95 8.78 8.82 1.02
N TYR A 96 9.54 7.96 1.71
CA TYR A 96 9.05 6.69 2.23
C TYR A 96 8.53 6.88 3.65
N SER A 97 7.38 6.30 3.96
CA SER A 97 6.70 6.48 5.23
C SER A 97 6.37 5.16 5.90
N GLY A 98 6.58 5.08 7.18
CA GLY A 98 6.16 3.97 8.03
C GLY A 98 7.10 3.76 9.20
N SER A 99 6.47 3.55 10.38
CA SER A 99 7.15 3.19 11.63
C SER A 99 7.48 1.69 11.66
N SER A 100 8.05 1.23 12.77
CA SER A 100 8.17 -0.18 13.11
C SER A 100 6.85 -0.70 13.66
N VAL A 101 6.06 -1.40 12.83
CA VAL A 101 4.68 -1.80 13.14
C VAL A 101 4.57 -3.29 13.45
N SER A 102 4.99 -4.14 12.52
CA SER A 102 4.92 -5.60 12.63
C SER A 102 6.27 -6.25 12.91
N SER A 103 7.36 -5.52 12.66
CA SER A 103 8.74 -5.95 12.87
C SER A 103 9.55 -4.81 13.49
N PRO A 104 10.73 -5.08 14.07
CA PRO A 104 11.53 -4.07 14.74
C PRO A 104 12.24 -3.10 13.78
N TYR A 105 11.82 -3.04 12.53
CA TYR A 105 12.43 -2.18 11.53
C TYR A 105 11.47 -1.08 11.09
N TYR A 106 11.95 0.16 11.03
CA TYR A 106 11.19 1.27 10.47
C TYR A 106 10.99 1.05 8.96
N GLU A 107 9.75 0.80 8.55
CA GLU A 107 9.39 0.48 7.15
C GLU A 107 9.88 1.57 6.18
N GLY A 108 9.70 2.84 6.56
CA GLY A 108 10.15 3.97 5.76
C GLY A 108 11.67 4.01 5.56
N LEU A 109 12.47 3.65 6.59
CA LEU A 109 13.93 3.59 6.49
C LEU A 109 14.37 2.39 5.63
N ILE A 110 13.79 1.22 5.81
CA ILE A 110 14.08 0.03 4.98
C ILE A 110 13.86 0.35 3.50
N MET A 111 12.71 0.94 3.17
CA MET A 111 12.41 1.29 1.77
C MET A 111 13.38 2.34 1.22
N ALA A 112 13.84 3.28 2.06
CA ALA A 112 14.83 4.28 1.69
C ALA A 112 16.20 3.64 1.38
N LEU A 113 16.66 2.67 2.20
CA LEU A 113 17.89 1.92 1.96
C LEU A 113 17.84 1.15 0.64
N TYR A 114 16.73 0.46 0.37
CA TYR A 114 16.54 -0.21 -0.92
C TYR A 114 16.52 0.78 -2.09
N ALA A 115 15.86 1.92 -1.94
CA ALA A 115 15.79 2.94 -2.98
C ALA A 115 17.18 3.53 -3.32
N GLU A 116 18.01 3.78 -2.31
CA GLU A 116 19.41 4.20 -2.47
C GLU A 116 20.22 3.10 -3.19
N ALA A 117 20.08 1.85 -2.75
CA ALA A 117 20.80 0.71 -3.34
C ALA A 117 20.45 0.44 -4.81
N ILE A 118 19.21 0.76 -5.24
CA ILE A 118 18.81 0.64 -6.65
C ILE A 118 19.06 1.93 -7.46
N GLY A 119 19.68 2.95 -6.87
CA GLY A 119 20.20 4.13 -7.58
C GLY A 119 19.31 5.37 -7.58
N ILE A 120 18.43 5.56 -6.58
CA ILE A 120 17.91 6.90 -6.29
C ILE A 120 18.94 7.61 -5.41
N PRO A 121 19.43 8.81 -5.79
CA PRO A 121 20.44 9.51 -4.99
C PRO A 121 19.93 9.84 -3.58
N LYS A 122 20.75 9.63 -2.56
CA LYS A 122 20.41 9.82 -1.15
C LYS A 122 19.77 11.17 -0.83
N GLN A 123 20.28 12.25 -1.45
CA GLN A 123 19.75 13.61 -1.27
C GLN A 123 18.33 13.79 -1.81
N ASN A 124 17.82 12.87 -2.62
CA ASN A 124 16.46 12.87 -3.15
C ASN A 124 15.53 11.91 -2.42
N ILE A 125 16.04 11.25 -1.36
CA ILE A 125 15.28 10.30 -0.55
C ILE A 125 14.98 10.92 0.81
N PHE A 126 13.71 10.92 1.20
CA PHE A 126 13.22 11.38 2.49
C PHE A 126 12.45 10.27 3.18
N THR A 127 12.38 10.32 4.51
CA THR A 127 11.65 9.32 5.29
C THR A 127 10.71 9.97 6.29
N GLU A 128 9.64 9.29 6.60
CA GLU A 128 8.71 9.59 7.68
C GLU A 128 8.56 8.29 8.52
N THR A 129 8.75 8.35 9.83
CA THR A 129 8.91 7.15 10.67
C THR A 129 7.97 7.08 11.87
N LYS A 130 6.96 7.97 11.93
CA LYS A 130 5.97 7.98 13.02
C LYS A 130 4.69 7.23 12.68
N ALA A 131 4.38 7.09 11.39
CA ALA A 131 3.12 6.52 10.93
C ALA A 131 3.03 5.01 11.24
N GLU A 132 1.94 4.61 11.88
CA GLU A 132 1.63 3.22 12.24
C GLU A 132 0.46 2.65 11.43
N HIS A 133 -0.28 3.52 10.73
CA HIS A 133 -1.43 3.16 9.90
C HIS A 133 -1.32 3.75 8.49
N SER A 134 -1.95 3.11 7.52
CA SER A 134 -1.91 3.55 6.11
C SER A 134 -2.40 4.99 5.92
N THR A 135 -3.34 5.47 6.72
CA THR A 135 -3.84 6.85 6.70
C THR A 135 -2.83 7.84 7.27
N GLU A 136 -2.10 7.43 8.30
CA GLU A 136 -1.03 8.21 8.91
C GLU A 136 0.16 8.34 7.96
N ASN A 137 0.52 7.29 7.23
CA ASN A 137 1.57 7.33 6.22
C ASN A 137 1.40 8.53 5.29
N ILE A 138 0.21 8.72 4.73
CA ILE A 138 -0.01 9.85 3.82
C ILE A 138 -0.19 11.17 4.56
N TYR A 139 -0.85 11.18 5.73
CA TYR A 139 -1.09 12.41 6.45
C TYR A 139 0.20 13.02 7.01
N TYR A 140 1.01 12.22 7.73
CA TYR A 140 2.25 12.69 8.33
C TYR A 140 3.30 13.06 7.27
N SER A 141 3.44 12.23 6.23
CA SER A 141 4.32 12.57 5.11
C SER A 141 3.92 13.85 4.40
N TYR A 142 2.62 14.09 4.22
CA TYR A 142 2.13 15.34 3.62
C TYR A 142 2.49 16.55 4.50
N GLN A 143 2.25 16.48 5.81
CA GLN A 143 2.60 17.56 6.74
C GLN A 143 4.12 17.82 6.75
N LYS A 144 4.92 16.75 6.81
CA LYS A 144 6.37 16.84 6.73
C LYS A 144 6.84 17.46 5.41
N ALA A 145 6.29 17.02 4.29
CA ALA A 145 6.60 17.54 2.96
C ALA A 145 6.27 19.05 2.85
N LYS A 146 5.11 19.46 3.35
CA LYS A 146 4.74 20.88 3.38
C LYS A 146 5.68 21.74 4.24
N LYS A 147 6.12 21.25 5.41
CA LYS A 147 7.12 21.92 6.24
C LYS A 147 8.50 22.03 5.57
N MET A 148 8.81 21.10 4.69
CA MET A 148 10.03 21.12 3.87
C MET A 148 9.93 22.03 2.63
N GLY A 149 8.79 22.69 2.41
CA GLY A 149 8.55 23.57 1.28
C GLY A 149 8.16 22.87 -0.02
N PHE A 150 7.76 21.60 0.05
CA PHE A 150 7.24 20.88 -1.11
C PHE A 150 5.77 21.24 -1.36
N ASP A 151 5.45 21.69 -2.57
CA ASP A 151 4.11 22.11 -2.95
C ASP A 151 3.39 21.07 -3.80
N LYS A 152 4.05 20.54 -4.81
CA LYS A 152 3.47 19.56 -5.71
C LYS A 152 3.75 18.15 -5.19
N ILE A 153 2.75 17.60 -4.50
CA ILE A 153 2.86 16.32 -3.79
C ILE A 153 1.98 15.27 -4.47
N ALA A 154 2.50 14.04 -4.60
CA ALA A 154 1.73 12.90 -5.07
C ALA A 154 1.84 11.70 -4.12
N LEU A 155 0.85 10.81 -4.14
CA LEU A 155 0.85 9.51 -3.48
C LEU A 155 1.08 8.42 -4.53
N ALA A 156 2.15 7.65 -4.39
CA ALA A 156 2.49 6.52 -5.25
C ALA A 156 2.46 5.22 -4.43
N SER A 157 1.58 4.29 -4.80
CA SER A 157 1.47 2.98 -4.15
C SER A 157 0.86 1.96 -5.10
N ASP A 158 0.70 0.71 -4.64
CA ASP A 158 -0.04 -0.28 -5.40
C ASP A 158 -1.49 0.15 -5.66
N PRO A 159 -2.16 -0.46 -6.68
CA PRO A 159 -3.50 -0.04 -7.09
C PRO A 159 -4.56 -0.18 -6.01
N PHE A 160 -4.41 -1.17 -5.11
CA PHE A 160 -5.35 -1.42 -4.03
C PHE A 160 -5.24 -0.33 -2.96
N GLN A 161 -4.05 -0.13 -2.40
CA GLN A 161 -3.84 0.85 -1.34
C GLN A 161 -4.14 2.28 -1.83
N THR A 162 -3.68 2.63 -3.04
CA THR A 162 -3.95 3.96 -3.61
C THR A 162 -5.46 4.23 -3.72
N LYS A 163 -6.27 3.22 -4.09
CA LYS A 163 -7.72 3.37 -4.17
C LYS A 163 -8.37 3.47 -2.79
N MET A 164 -7.94 2.66 -1.83
CA MET A 164 -8.43 2.72 -0.45
C MET A 164 -8.19 4.09 0.17
N LEU A 165 -7.00 4.65 0.00
CA LEU A 165 -6.63 5.95 0.56
C LEU A 165 -7.29 7.14 -0.15
N ARG A 166 -7.82 6.97 -1.36
CA ARG A 166 -8.38 8.07 -2.19
C ARG A 166 -9.36 8.97 -1.43
N ARG A 167 -10.32 8.38 -0.71
CA ARG A 167 -11.33 9.16 0.02
C ARG A 167 -10.72 9.93 1.18
N PHE A 168 -9.81 9.29 1.92
CA PHE A 168 -9.10 9.91 3.03
C PHE A 168 -8.22 11.06 2.54
N VAL A 169 -7.41 10.85 1.51
CA VAL A 169 -6.56 11.88 0.91
C VAL A 169 -7.37 13.12 0.56
N ARG A 170 -8.47 12.96 -0.21
CA ARG A 170 -9.30 14.09 -0.64
C ARG A 170 -10.01 14.82 0.48
N LYS A 171 -10.41 14.11 1.55
CA LYS A 171 -11.21 14.70 2.62
C LYS A 171 -10.40 15.22 3.81
N ARG A 172 -9.23 14.63 4.05
CA ARG A 172 -8.47 14.83 5.30
C ARG A 172 -7.03 15.31 5.07
N VAL A 173 -6.51 15.18 3.85
CA VAL A 173 -5.16 15.63 3.50
C VAL A 173 -5.25 16.83 2.57
N SER A 174 -5.45 16.63 1.28
CA SER A 174 -5.63 17.69 0.28
C SER A 174 -6.22 17.13 -1.02
N ASN A 175 -7.05 17.94 -1.70
CA ASN A 175 -7.53 17.65 -3.05
C ASN A 175 -6.42 17.78 -4.12
N GLU A 176 -5.33 18.46 -3.80
CA GLU A 176 -4.21 18.71 -4.71
C GLU A 176 -3.26 17.52 -4.80
N VAL A 177 -3.25 16.64 -3.79
CA VAL A 177 -2.42 15.44 -3.82
C VAL A 177 -2.85 14.54 -4.97
N ARG A 178 -1.95 14.35 -5.93
CA ARG A 178 -2.18 13.46 -7.07
C ARG A 178 -2.00 11.99 -6.67
N LEU A 179 -2.90 11.15 -7.12
CA LEU A 179 -2.80 9.70 -6.94
C LEU A 179 -2.14 9.08 -8.16
N ILE A 180 -1.04 8.37 -7.96
CA ILE A 180 -0.26 7.68 -9.01
C ILE A 180 -0.18 6.18 -8.67
N PRO A 181 -1.29 5.43 -8.87
CA PRO A 181 -1.26 4.00 -8.63
C PRO A 181 -0.28 3.31 -9.57
N MET A 182 0.43 2.33 -9.05
CA MET A 182 1.34 1.49 -9.80
C MET A 182 0.65 0.91 -11.04
N VAL A 183 1.32 0.99 -12.19
CA VAL A 183 0.91 0.31 -13.41
C VAL A 183 1.59 -1.06 -13.44
N LEU A 184 0.85 -2.10 -13.09
CA LEU A 184 1.39 -3.46 -12.96
C LEU A 184 2.05 -3.96 -14.25
N ASP A 185 1.51 -3.60 -15.42
CA ASP A 185 2.12 -3.97 -16.70
C ASP A 185 3.51 -3.34 -16.87
N THR A 186 3.69 -2.08 -16.41
CA THR A 186 5.01 -1.41 -16.43
C THR A 186 5.98 -2.11 -15.48
N ILE A 187 5.54 -2.48 -14.28
CA ILE A 187 6.40 -3.20 -13.32
C ILE A 187 6.82 -4.57 -13.88
N LYS A 188 5.91 -5.31 -14.50
CA LYS A 188 6.23 -6.59 -15.15
C LYS A 188 7.29 -6.45 -16.26
N LEU A 189 7.25 -5.37 -17.02
CA LEU A 189 8.28 -5.11 -18.06
C LEU A 189 9.64 -4.81 -17.45
N LEU A 190 9.70 -4.26 -16.24
CA LEU A 190 10.94 -3.97 -15.53
C LEU A 190 11.45 -5.18 -14.74
N GLU A 191 10.64 -6.23 -14.56
CA GLU A 191 10.93 -7.34 -13.64
C GLU A 191 12.25 -8.06 -13.97
N ALA A 192 12.60 -8.18 -15.24
CA ALA A 192 13.85 -8.80 -15.69
C ALA A 192 15.11 -8.02 -15.25
N ASP A 193 14.99 -6.70 -15.07
CA ASP A 193 16.08 -5.80 -14.70
C ASP A 193 16.06 -5.46 -13.20
N MET A 194 15.11 -6.01 -12.44
CA MET A 194 14.97 -5.75 -11.02
C MET A 194 16.01 -6.53 -10.21
N LEU A 195 16.89 -5.79 -9.55
CA LEU A 195 17.85 -6.34 -8.61
C LEU A 195 17.20 -6.65 -7.25
N ASP A 196 17.82 -7.53 -6.48
CA ASP A 196 17.57 -7.76 -5.06
C ASP A 196 18.85 -7.38 -4.28
N PRO A 197 19.10 -6.07 -4.05
CA PRO A 197 20.32 -5.62 -3.43
C PRO A 197 20.36 -6.03 -1.96
N VAL A 198 21.56 -6.32 -1.46
CA VAL A 198 21.81 -6.45 -0.04
C VAL A 198 21.88 -5.06 0.58
N ILE A 199 21.13 -4.84 1.64
CA ILE A 199 21.14 -3.59 2.41
C ILE A 199 21.58 -3.87 3.85
N ASP A 200 22.15 -2.87 4.50
CA ASP A 200 22.36 -2.90 5.96
C ASP A 200 21.09 -2.47 6.68
N PHE A 201 20.16 -3.42 6.85
CA PHE A 201 18.88 -3.17 7.48
C PHE A 201 18.98 -2.84 8.98
N GLN A 202 20.14 -3.08 9.62
CA GLN A 202 20.37 -2.67 11.01
C GLN A 202 20.28 -1.15 11.21
N GLN A 203 20.55 -0.36 10.16
CA GLN A 203 20.34 1.09 10.18
C GLN A 203 18.88 1.50 10.41
N ALA A 204 17.94 0.60 10.15
CA ALA A 204 16.51 0.83 10.35
C ALA A 204 15.95 0.17 11.63
N TYR A 205 16.82 -0.42 12.47
CA TYR A 205 16.40 -1.15 13.66
C TYR A 205 15.89 -0.21 14.76
N ASN A 206 14.76 -0.57 15.34
CA ASN A 206 14.16 0.07 16.50
C ASN A 206 14.38 -0.81 17.73
N LYS A 207 15.27 -0.40 18.62
CA LYS A 207 15.59 -1.11 19.87
C LYS A 207 14.42 -1.16 20.87
N ASP A 208 13.52 -0.19 20.79
CA ASP A 208 12.38 -0.04 21.70
C ASP A 208 11.07 -0.59 21.05
N PHE A 209 11.22 -1.49 20.08
CA PHE A 209 10.08 -2.03 19.33
C PHE A 209 9.15 -2.85 20.24
N ILE A 210 7.86 -2.51 20.14
CA ILE A 210 6.74 -3.31 20.65
C ILE A 210 5.74 -3.43 19.51
N PRO A 211 5.33 -4.65 19.11
CA PRO A 211 4.37 -4.85 18.03
C PRO A 211 3.08 -4.04 18.21
N LEU A 212 2.55 -3.45 17.14
CA LEU A 212 1.31 -2.68 17.19
C LEU A 212 0.15 -3.51 17.74
N THR A 213 0.15 -4.82 17.50
CA THR A 213 -0.87 -5.75 18.01
C THR A 213 -0.87 -5.89 19.53
N GLU A 214 0.24 -5.61 20.20
CA GLU A 214 0.36 -5.59 21.66
C GLU A 214 0.00 -4.21 22.24
N ARG A 215 0.26 -3.12 21.49
CA ARG A 215 -0.02 -1.74 21.91
C ARG A 215 -1.45 -1.29 21.61
N GLU A 216 -2.07 -1.88 20.60
CA GLU A 216 -3.41 -1.51 20.14
C GLU A 216 -4.34 -2.72 20.00
N ASN A 217 -5.53 -2.63 20.61
CA ASN A 217 -6.58 -3.61 20.39
C ASN A 217 -7.17 -3.51 18.97
N PHE A 218 -7.93 -4.52 18.58
CA PHE A 218 -8.53 -4.61 17.23
C PHE A 218 -9.32 -3.35 16.85
N TRP A 219 -10.12 -2.80 17.75
CA TRP A 219 -10.96 -1.63 17.46
C TRP A 219 -10.14 -0.37 17.25
N LYS A 220 -9.08 -0.17 18.03
CA LYS A 220 -8.17 0.96 17.85
C LYS A 220 -7.46 0.88 16.50
N ARG A 221 -6.94 -0.28 16.11
CA ARG A 221 -6.33 -0.51 14.80
C ARG A 221 -7.31 -0.27 13.65
N LEU A 222 -8.57 -0.75 13.77
CA LEU A 222 -9.60 -0.50 12.78
C LEU A 222 -9.93 1.00 12.64
N ARG A 223 -9.94 1.76 13.72
CA ARG A 223 -10.09 3.21 13.70
C ARG A 223 -8.90 3.89 13.02
N GLY A 224 -7.67 3.43 13.29
CA GLY A 224 -6.45 3.92 12.66
C GLY A 224 -6.48 3.74 11.14
N THR A 225 -6.87 2.57 10.63
CA THR A 225 -7.02 2.34 9.18
C THR A 225 -8.04 3.26 8.51
N ARG A 226 -9.02 3.78 9.28
CA ARG A 226 -10.01 4.76 8.83
C ARG A 226 -9.57 6.22 9.02
N GLY A 227 -8.38 6.45 9.60
CA GLY A 227 -7.83 7.78 9.88
C GLY A 227 -8.51 8.51 11.03
N LEU A 228 -9.10 7.77 11.97
CA LEU A 228 -9.77 8.34 13.14
C LEU A 228 -8.82 8.52 14.34
N ASN A 229 -7.60 7.97 14.25
CA ASN A 229 -6.57 8.08 15.28
C ASN A 229 -5.41 9.00 14.84
N VAL A 230 -5.51 9.66 13.69
CA VAL A 230 -4.46 10.55 13.19
C VAL A 230 -4.20 11.67 14.19
N ASP A 231 -2.97 11.77 14.68
CA ASP A 231 -2.50 12.88 15.48
C ASP A 231 -2.15 14.08 14.59
N THR A 232 -2.92 15.14 14.71
CA THR A 232 -2.73 16.35 13.91
C THR A 232 -1.55 17.20 14.37
N THR A 233 -0.94 16.86 15.51
CA THR A 233 0.21 17.57 16.09
C THR A 233 1.55 16.87 15.86
N ALA A 234 1.54 15.69 15.22
CA ALA A 234 2.73 14.87 15.00
C ALA A 234 3.82 15.57 14.16
N TYR A 235 3.43 16.53 13.29
CA TYR A 235 4.30 17.34 12.42
C TYR A 235 3.82 18.77 12.32
#